data_41856658b326846779b6478c848d3959
#
_entry.id   41856658b326846779b6478c848d3959
#
_cell.length_a   1.000
_cell.length_b   1.000
_cell.length_c   1.000
_cell.angle_alpha   90.00
_cell.angle_beta   90.00
_cell.angle_gamma   90.00
#
_symmetry.space_group_name_H-M   'P 1'
#
loop_
_entity.id
_entity.type
_entity.pdbx_description
1 polymer ?
#
loop_
_entity_poly.entity_id
_entity_poly.type
_entity_poly.pdbx_seq_one_letter_code
_entity_poly.pdbx_strand_id
1 'polypeptide(L)'
;MTDAPPTCDNKYHFKRLVKHMKHFLIVVDLQNDFVSGALGTPDAQEIIPRAAKKIADFDGDIFVTLDTHSEHYLETSEGKHLPVVHCVKGTTGWQLNETISAALAGKRFRTVEKPTFGAVELPALLGTASEGEAFDVTLIGLCTDICVVSNALLLKAHFYEKEIRVDAACCAGVTPESHEAALTTMRMCQIIVQ
;
A
#
# COMPACT_ATOMS: atom_id res chain seq x y z
N MET A 1 0.86 -39.86 64.07
CA MET A 1 0.56 -40.04 62.65
C MET A 1 0.00 -38.74 62.14
N THR A 2 0.83 -37.93 61.49
CA THR A 2 0.50 -36.60 60.99
C THR A 2 0.64 -36.63 59.47
N ASP A 3 -0.51 -36.70 58.82
CA ASP A 3 -0.56 -36.65 57.36
C ASP A 3 -0.31 -35.21 56.88
N ALA A 4 0.72 -35.04 56.09
CA ALA A 4 1.01 -33.76 55.38
C ALA A 4 0.15 -33.68 54.09
N PRO A 5 -0.42 -32.52 53.75
CA PRO A 5 -1.20 -32.36 52.53
C PRO A 5 -0.31 -32.38 51.27
N PRO A 6 -0.84 -32.83 50.13
CA PRO A 6 -0.08 -32.90 48.89
C PRO A 6 0.22 -31.50 48.33
N THR A 7 1.49 -31.27 48.01
CA THR A 7 1.94 -30.06 47.31
C THR A 7 1.46 -30.05 45.87
N CYS A 8 0.59 -29.11 45.55
CA CYS A 8 0.07 -28.87 44.19
C CYS A 8 1.11 -28.08 43.39
N ASP A 9 2.03 -28.78 42.71
CA ASP A 9 2.98 -28.18 41.77
C ASP A 9 2.26 -27.83 40.45
N ASN A 10 1.61 -26.68 40.45
CA ASN A 10 0.91 -26.18 39.26
C ASN A 10 1.88 -25.34 38.43
N LYS A 11 2.80 -26.00 37.72
CA LYS A 11 3.65 -25.37 36.72
C LYS A 11 2.84 -25.12 35.44
N TYR A 12 1.95 -24.15 35.47
CA TYR A 12 1.42 -23.58 34.23
C TYR A 12 2.55 -22.80 33.54
N HIS A 13 3.21 -23.48 32.61
CA HIS A 13 4.05 -22.84 31.62
C HIS A 13 3.20 -22.00 30.71
N PHE A 14 2.96 -20.76 31.09
CA PHE A 14 2.42 -19.72 30.18
C PHE A 14 3.51 -19.45 29.14
N LYS A 15 3.54 -20.26 28.07
CA LYS A 15 4.28 -19.88 26.86
C LYS A 15 3.64 -18.58 26.38
N ARG A 16 4.30 -17.46 26.71
CA ARG A 16 4.01 -16.17 26.14
C ARG A 16 4.25 -16.33 24.64
N LEU A 17 3.17 -16.58 23.87
CA LEU A 17 3.17 -16.52 22.42
C LEU A 17 3.65 -15.11 22.07
N VAL A 18 4.89 -15.01 21.63
CA VAL A 18 5.39 -13.78 21.00
C VAL A 18 4.50 -13.60 19.77
N LYS A 19 3.55 -12.68 19.86
CA LYS A 19 2.64 -12.38 18.78
C LYS A 19 3.48 -11.77 17.67
N HIS A 20 3.78 -12.53 16.65
CA HIS A 20 4.53 -12.04 15.50
C HIS A 20 3.71 -10.93 14.84
N MET A 21 4.29 -9.76 14.67
CA MET A 21 3.65 -8.63 13.96
C MET A 21 4.05 -8.76 12.49
N LYS A 22 3.08 -8.90 11.59
CA LYS A 22 3.33 -8.83 10.15
C LYS A 22 3.34 -7.37 9.68
N HIS A 23 4.21 -7.07 8.73
CA HIS A 23 4.30 -5.75 8.11
C HIS A 23 3.96 -5.86 6.64
N PHE A 24 3.05 -5.01 6.18
CA PHE A 24 2.64 -4.93 4.78
C PHE A 24 3.04 -3.58 4.18
N LEU A 25 3.69 -3.61 3.04
CA LEU A 25 3.96 -2.42 2.22
C LEU A 25 3.06 -2.44 1.00
N ILE A 26 2.29 -1.39 0.80
CA ILE A 26 1.50 -1.18 -0.39
C ILE A 26 2.21 -0.16 -1.28
N VAL A 27 2.67 -0.62 -2.43
CA VAL A 27 3.29 0.22 -3.46
C VAL A 27 2.21 0.58 -4.46
N VAL A 28 1.75 1.83 -4.41
CA VAL A 28 0.60 2.28 -5.19
C VAL A 28 1.06 2.87 -6.51
N ASP A 29 0.72 2.21 -7.61
CA ASP A 29 0.74 2.70 -9.00
C ASP A 29 2.03 3.42 -9.43
N LEU A 30 3.21 2.93 -9.04
CA LEU A 30 4.48 3.48 -9.49
C LEU A 30 4.81 3.04 -10.94
N GLN A 31 3.84 3.28 -11.85
CA GLN A 31 3.87 2.94 -13.27
C GLN A 31 4.46 4.08 -14.11
N ASN A 32 4.96 3.76 -15.30
CA ASN A 32 5.63 4.74 -16.15
C ASN A 32 4.75 5.93 -16.53
N ASP A 33 3.44 5.70 -16.77
CA ASP A 33 2.53 6.79 -17.15
C ASP A 33 2.34 7.81 -16.04
N PHE A 34 2.41 7.41 -14.78
CA PHE A 34 2.34 8.32 -13.63
C PHE A 34 3.68 8.92 -13.21
N VAL A 35 4.80 8.29 -13.58
CA VAL A 35 6.14 8.78 -13.23
C VAL A 35 6.65 9.79 -14.27
N SER A 36 6.69 9.40 -15.54
CA SER A 36 7.29 10.19 -16.62
C SER A 36 6.52 10.18 -17.93
N GLY A 37 5.41 9.40 -17.99
CA GLY A 37 4.57 9.25 -19.17
C GLY A 37 3.42 10.26 -19.23
N ALA A 38 2.25 9.81 -19.67
CA ALA A 38 1.10 10.66 -20.02
C ALA A 38 0.61 11.56 -18.85
N LEU A 39 0.73 11.12 -17.62
CA LEU A 39 0.34 11.83 -16.39
C LEU A 39 1.54 12.07 -15.45
N GLY A 40 2.77 11.95 -15.97
CA GLY A 40 4.00 12.12 -15.20
C GLY A 40 4.22 13.56 -14.74
N THR A 41 4.80 13.71 -13.53
CA THR A 41 5.15 15.01 -12.96
C THR A 41 6.60 15.01 -12.47
N PRO A 42 7.26 16.18 -12.32
CA PRO A 42 8.59 16.26 -11.70
C PRO A 42 8.60 15.67 -10.29
N ASP A 43 7.58 15.94 -9.48
CA ASP A 43 7.48 15.46 -8.10
C ASP A 43 7.34 13.93 -8.06
N ALA A 44 6.59 13.35 -9.03
CA ALA A 44 6.48 11.89 -9.16
C ALA A 44 7.83 11.23 -9.49
N GLN A 45 8.66 11.87 -10.31
CA GLN A 45 10.00 11.38 -10.62
C GLN A 45 10.94 11.50 -9.40
N GLU A 46 10.81 12.58 -8.62
CA GLU A 46 11.65 12.86 -7.46
C GLU A 46 11.47 11.83 -6.33
N ILE A 47 10.29 11.25 -6.18
CA ILE A 47 10.05 10.24 -5.13
C ILE A 47 10.64 8.86 -5.47
N ILE A 48 10.92 8.55 -6.75
CA ILE A 48 11.31 7.21 -7.19
C ILE A 48 12.52 6.64 -6.43
N PRO A 49 13.64 7.39 -6.23
CA PRO A 49 14.77 6.86 -5.47
C PRO A 49 14.41 6.53 -4.01
N ARG A 50 13.56 7.36 -3.38
CA ARG A 50 13.12 7.15 -2.00
C ARG A 50 12.19 5.94 -1.90
N ALA A 51 11.23 5.82 -2.81
CA ALA A 51 10.34 4.67 -2.89
C ALA A 51 11.10 3.36 -3.16
N ALA A 52 12.05 3.37 -4.08
CA ALA A 52 12.90 2.21 -4.36
C ALA A 52 13.73 1.79 -3.14
N LYS A 53 14.32 2.75 -2.43
CA LYS A 53 15.04 2.47 -1.18
C LYS A 53 14.11 1.88 -0.13
N LYS A 54 12.91 2.43 0.07
CA LYS A 54 11.89 1.92 1.00
C LYS A 54 11.52 0.48 0.68
N ILE A 55 11.31 0.15 -0.60
CA ILE A 55 11.01 -1.21 -1.07
C ILE A 55 12.19 -2.15 -0.78
N ALA A 56 13.41 -1.74 -1.13
CA ALA A 56 14.60 -2.55 -0.95
C ALA A 56 14.87 -2.88 0.52
N ASP A 57 14.67 -1.92 1.42
CA ASP A 57 14.92 -2.07 2.86
C ASP A 57 13.73 -2.73 3.61
N PHE A 58 12.58 -2.89 2.96
CA PHE A 58 11.38 -3.39 3.64
C PHE A 58 11.50 -4.88 3.98
N ASP A 59 11.23 -5.20 5.25
CA ASP A 59 11.15 -6.57 5.77
C ASP A 59 9.67 -6.90 6.05
N GLY A 60 9.04 -7.61 5.12
CA GLY A 60 7.63 -7.97 5.16
C GLY A 60 7.07 -8.33 3.78
N ASP A 61 5.77 -8.45 3.69
CA ASP A 61 5.06 -8.74 2.44
C ASP A 61 4.73 -7.44 1.69
N ILE A 62 4.94 -7.44 0.38
CA ILE A 62 4.70 -6.28 -0.48
C ILE A 62 3.52 -6.56 -1.41
N PHE A 63 2.61 -5.60 -1.52
CA PHE A 63 1.53 -5.57 -2.49
C PHE A 63 1.74 -4.37 -3.42
N VAL A 64 1.69 -4.60 -4.71
CA VAL A 64 1.90 -3.57 -5.73
C VAL A 64 0.60 -3.40 -6.47
N THR A 65 -0.03 -2.24 -6.37
CA THR A 65 -1.21 -1.97 -7.19
C THR A 65 -0.78 -1.46 -8.57
N LEU A 66 -1.56 -1.82 -9.57
CA LEU A 66 -1.40 -1.36 -10.95
C LEU A 66 -2.74 -0.82 -11.43
N ASP A 67 -2.77 0.47 -11.68
CA ASP A 67 -3.89 1.06 -12.40
C ASP A 67 -3.96 0.44 -13.79
N THR A 68 -5.15 -0.03 -14.20
CA THR A 68 -5.24 -0.90 -15.37
C THR A 68 -6.49 -0.58 -16.19
N HIS A 69 -6.27 -0.01 -17.36
CA HIS A 69 -7.32 0.34 -18.30
C HIS A 69 -7.26 -0.49 -19.58
N SER A 70 -8.37 -0.53 -20.29
CA SER A 70 -8.44 -1.08 -21.63
C SER A 70 -8.19 0.02 -22.69
N GLU A 71 -8.05 -0.39 -23.95
CA GLU A 71 -7.98 0.53 -25.10
C GLU A 71 -9.24 1.42 -25.26
N HIS A 72 -10.37 1.04 -24.62
CA HIS A 72 -11.62 1.79 -24.60
C HIS A 72 -11.71 2.77 -23.43
N TYR A 73 -10.57 3.16 -22.82
CA TYR A 73 -10.53 4.07 -21.67
C TYR A 73 -11.39 5.31 -21.82
N LEU A 74 -11.37 5.97 -22.99
CA LEU A 74 -12.13 7.21 -23.24
C LEU A 74 -13.66 7.03 -23.20
N GLU A 75 -14.15 5.79 -23.28
CA GLU A 75 -15.57 5.47 -23.18
C GLU A 75 -16.03 5.30 -21.72
N THR A 76 -15.08 5.15 -20.79
CA THR A 76 -15.35 4.97 -19.36
C THR A 76 -15.81 6.25 -18.69
N SER A 77 -16.34 6.14 -17.47
CA SER A 77 -16.66 7.31 -16.66
C SER A 77 -15.43 8.15 -16.36
N GLU A 78 -14.30 7.50 -16.03
CA GLU A 78 -13.04 8.17 -15.75
C GLU A 78 -12.50 8.88 -16.99
N GLY A 79 -12.46 8.21 -18.14
CA GLY A 79 -11.99 8.79 -19.39
C GLY A 79 -12.79 9.99 -19.88
N LYS A 80 -14.08 10.11 -19.49
CA LYS A 80 -14.89 11.30 -19.76
C LYS A 80 -14.52 12.50 -18.87
N HIS A 81 -14.01 12.25 -17.66
CA HIS A 81 -13.56 13.31 -16.74
C HIS A 81 -12.10 13.68 -16.94
N LEU A 82 -11.25 12.68 -17.25
CA LEU A 82 -9.83 12.84 -17.53
C LEU A 82 -9.53 12.23 -18.93
N PRO A 83 -9.68 12.98 -20.02
CA PRO A 83 -9.52 12.45 -21.38
C PRO A 83 -8.04 12.30 -21.78
N VAL A 84 -7.24 11.73 -20.91
CA VAL A 84 -5.82 11.38 -21.11
C VAL A 84 -5.67 9.88 -20.99
N VAL A 85 -5.47 9.21 -22.12
CA VAL A 85 -5.26 7.75 -22.14
C VAL A 85 -3.96 7.42 -21.40
N HIS A 86 -4.06 6.55 -20.40
CA HIS A 86 -2.94 6.11 -19.57
C HIS A 86 -3.16 4.68 -19.09
N CYS A 87 -2.10 4.06 -18.62
CA CYS A 87 -2.10 2.73 -17.99
C CYS A 87 -2.90 1.67 -18.74
N VAL A 88 -2.89 1.73 -20.09
CA VAL A 88 -3.53 0.70 -20.92
C VAL A 88 -2.74 -0.60 -20.79
N LYS A 89 -3.42 -1.67 -20.39
CA LYS A 89 -2.81 -2.96 -20.11
C LYS A 89 -1.90 -3.46 -21.25
N GLY A 90 -0.69 -3.83 -20.90
CA GLY A 90 0.31 -4.35 -21.84
C GLY A 90 1.17 -3.29 -22.54
N THR A 91 0.87 -1.99 -22.36
CA THR A 91 1.72 -0.90 -22.87
C THR A 91 2.92 -0.63 -21.95
N THR A 92 3.91 0.08 -22.46
CA THR A 92 5.06 0.54 -21.65
C THR A 92 4.60 1.47 -20.53
N GLY A 93 3.58 2.31 -20.77
CA GLY A 93 3.02 3.23 -19.77
C GLY A 93 2.42 2.50 -18.56
N TRP A 94 1.77 1.35 -18.80
CA TRP A 94 1.21 0.50 -17.75
C TRP A 94 2.26 -0.23 -16.92
N GLN A 95 3.45 -0.46 -17.45
CA GLN A 95 4.51 -1.16 -16.71
C GLN A 95 5.02 -0.33 -15.54
N LEU A 96 5.46 -1.01 -14.48
CA LEU A 96 6.16 -0.37 -13.37
C LEU A 96 7.41 0.35 -13.86
N ASN A 97 7.73 1.46 -13.21
CA ASN A 97 9.00 2.14 -13.43
C ASN A 97 10.18 1.17 -13.22
N GLU A 98 11.20 1.28 -14.07
CA GLU A 98 12.34 0.36 -14.08
C GLU A 98 13.07 0.31 -12.73
N THR A 99 13.29 1.46 -12.09
CA THR A 99 13.94 1.54 -10.78
C THR A 99 13.13 0.83 -9.69
N ILE A 100 11.81 0.95 -9.74
CA ILE A 100 10.89 0.26 -8.83
C ILE A 100 10.90 -1.25 -9.09
N SER A 101 10.85 -1.66 -10.35
CA SER A 101 10.95 -3.07 -10.74
C SER A 101 12.25 -3.71 -10.25
N ALA A 102 13.38 -2.98 -10.38
CA ALA A 102 14.68 -3.42 -9.87
C ALA A 102 14.69 -3.56 -8.34
N ALA A 103 14.05 -2.63 -7.60
CA ALA A 103 13.95 -2.68 -6.15
C ALA A 103 13.07 -3.85 -5.65
N LEU A 104 12.11 -4.29 -6.44
CA LEU A 104 11.27 -5.46 -6.16
C LEU A 104 11.96 -6.80 -6.50
N ALA A 105 13.05 -6.78 -7.25
CA ALA A 105 13.76 -8.00 -7.63
C ALA A 105 14.23 -8.77 -6.38
N GLY A 106 13.87 -10.04 -6.30
CA GLY A 106 14.18 -10.90 -5.15
C GLY A 106 13.30 -10.69 -3.91
N LYS A 107 12.36 -9.73 -3.93
CA LYS A 107 11.36 -9.57 -2.88
C LYS A 107 10.15 -10.47 -3.11
N ARG A 108 9.48 -10.85 -2.02
CA ARG A 108 8.17 -11.49 -2.09
C ARG A 108 7.11 -10.42 -2.25
N PHE A 109 6.49 -10.33 -3.41
CA PHE A 109 5.42 -9.38 -3.65
C PHE A 109 4.27 -9.99 -4.47
N ARG A 110 3.11 -9.33 -4.43
CA ARG A 110 1.93 -9.64 -5.24
C ARG A 110 1.47 -8.40 -5.96
N THR A 111 1.10 -8.53 -7.23
CA THR A 111 0.45 -7.45 -7.99
C THR A 111 -1.06 -7.52 -7.84
N VAL A 112 -1.70 -6.35 -7.82
CA VAL A 112 -3.15 -6.17 -7.74
C VAL A 112 -3.54 -5.18 -8.82
N GLU A 113 -4.07 -5.67 -9.93
CA GLU A 113 -4.61 -4.81 -10.99
C GLU A 113 -5.94 -4.21 -10.53
N LYS A 114 -6.13 -2.93 -10.72
CA LYS A 114 -7.34 -2.21 -10.33
C LYS A 114 -7.88 -1.35 -11.47
N PRO A 115 -9.20 -1.36 -11.73
CA PRO A 115 -9.81 -0.53 -12.78
C PRO A 115 -10.25 0.84 -12.27
N THR A 116 -9.89 1.23 -11.07
CA THR A 116 -10.31 2.46 -10.40
C THR A 116 -9.31 2.83 -9.29
N PHE A 117 -9.49 3.96 -8.64
CA PHE A 117 -8.55 4.56 -7.69
C PHE A 117 -8.20 3.66 -6.49
N GLY A 118 -9.20 3.03 -5.87
CA GLY A 118 -9.00 2.10 -4.76
C GLY A 118 -9.04 0.64 -5.20
N ALA A 119 -8.09 -0.16 -4.76
CA ALA A 119 -8.03 -1.60 -4.99
C ALA A 119 -8.99 -2.34 -4.03
N VAL A 120 -10.23 -2.55 -4.45
CA VAL A 120 -11.30 -3.11 -3.60
C VAL A 120 -11.01 -4.52 -3.09
N GLU A 121 -10.13 -5.26 -3.75
CA GLU A 121 -9.71 -6.61 -3.35
C GLU A 121 -8.62 -6.60 -2.28
N LEU A 122 -7.91 -5.47 -2.13
CA LEU A 122 -6.74 -5.36 -1.27
C LEU A 122 -7.02 -5.73 0.20
N PRO A 123 -8.13 -5.32 0.84
CA PRO A 123 -8.44 -5.73 2.21
C PRO A 123 -8.55 -7.24 2.37
N ALA A 124 -9.20 -7.94 1.44
CA ALA A 124 -9.35 -9.41 1.50
C ALA A 124 -7.98 -10.11 1.33
N LEU A 125 -7.14 -9.60 0.44
CA LEU A 125 -5.78 -10.12 0.22
C LEU A 125 -4.91 -9.96 1.47
N LEU A 126 -4.94 -8.79 2.12
CA LEU A 126 -4.21 -8.55 3.38
C LEU A 126 -4.74 -9.40 4.52
N GLY A 127 -6.07 -9.52 4.64
CA GLY A 127 -6.70 -10.39 5.63
C GLY A 127 -6.23 -11.85 5.49
N THR A 128 -6.15 -12.35 4.27
CA THR A 128 -5.63 -13.70 3.99
C THR A 128 -4.13 -13.80 4.29
N ALA A 129 -3.34 -12.81 3.85
CA ALA A 129 -1.89 -12.80 4.07
C ALA A 129 -1.50 -12.65 5.54
N SER A 130 -2.37 -12.05 6.35
CA SER A 130 -2.13 -11.92 7.80
C SER A 130 -2.16 -13.24 8.55
N GLU A 131 -2.83 -14.28 8.01
CA GLU A 131 -2.99 -15.58 8.66
C GLU A 131 -3.53 -15.49 10.10
N GLY A 132 -4.32 -14.45 10.37
CA GLY A 132 -4.87 -14.16 11.70
C GLY A 132 -3.87 -13.49 12.68
N GLU A 133 -2.65 -13.18 12.25
CA GLU A 133 -1.69 -12.46 13.06
C GLU A 133 -1.99 -10.96 13.14
N ALA A 134 -1.39 -10.29 14.11
CA ALA A 134 -1.39 -8.83 14.16
C ALA A 134 -0.57 -8.29 13.00
N PHE A 135 -1.00 -7.16 12.42
CA PHE A 135 -0.28 -6.52 11.33
C PHE A 135 -0.49 -5.02 11.31
N ASP A 136 0.42 -4.33 10.65
CA ASP A 136 0.29 -2.94 10.21
C ASP A 136 0.49 -2.82 8.70
N VAL A 137 0.13 -1.66 8.16
CA VAL A 137 0.21 -1.39 6.73
C VAL A 137 0.87 -0.03 6.51
N THR A 138 1.83 0.03 5.60
CA THR A 138 2.41 1.28 5.11
C THR A 138 2.13 1.42 3.62
N LEU A 139 1.67 2.60 3.19
CA LEU A 139 1.44 2.92 1.78
C LEU A 139 2.50 3.91 1.30
N ILE A 140 2.94 3.72 0.06
CA ILE A 140 3.78 4.64 -0.72
C ILE A 140 3.27 4.69 -2.15
N GLY A 141 3.61 5.72 -2.91
CA GLY A 141 3.37 5.76 -4.36
C GLY A 141 2.55 6.94 -4.85
N LEU A 142 1.80 6.75 -5.92
CA LEU A 142 1.15 7.77 -6.75
C LEU A 142 -0.35 7.49 -6.97
N CYS A 143 -1.19 8.50 -7.18
CA CYS A 143 -0.95 9.85 -6.69
C CYS A 143 -1.50 9.94 -5.27
N THR A 144 -0.86 10.75 -4.40
CA THR A 144 -1.25 10.89 -2.98
C THR A 144 -2.73 11.26 -2.84
N ASP A 145 -3.18 12.16 -3.67
CA ASP A 145 -4.51 12.79 -3.68
C ASP A 145 -5.59 11.99 -4.43
N ILE A 146 -5.20 10.87 -5.06
CA ILE A 146 -6.12 10.01 -5.82
C ILE A 146 -6.03 8.57 -5.32
N CYS A 147 -5.08 7.79 -5.83
CA CYS A 147 -5.01 6.35 -5.56
C CYS A 147 -4.49 6.06 -4.15
N VAL A 148 -3.51 6.81 -3.63
CA VAL A 148 -2.97 6.56 -2.28
C VAL A 148 -4.03 6.84 -1.21
N VAL A 149 -4.69 8.02 -1.24
CA VAL A 149 -5.74 8.35 -0.27
C VAL A 149 -6.92 7.40 -0.37
N SER A 150 -7.31 6.99 -1.59
CA SER A 150 -8.40 6.04 -1.81
C SER A 150 -8.11 4.68 -1.17
N ASN A 151 -6.91 4.13 -1.38
CA ASN A 151 -6.50 2.88 -0.76
C ASN A 151 -6.32 3.00 0.75
N ALA A 152 -5.74 4.09 1.24
CA ALA A 152 -5.54 4.32 2.66
C ALA A 152 -6.86 4.40 3.44
N LEU A 153 -7.85 5.12 2.90
CA LEU A 153 -9.20 5.21 3.50
C LEU A 153 -9.96 3.88 3.41
N LEU A 154 -9.86 3.17 2.29
CA LEU A 154 -10.44 1.84 2.12
C LEU A 154 -9.89 0.85 3.16
N LEU A 155 -8.57 0.82 3.33
CA LEU A 155 -7.92 -0.03 4.32
C LEU A 155 -8.27 0.38 5.74
N LYS A 156 -8.31 1.69 6.04
CA LYS A 156 -8.69 2.19 7.38
C LYS A 156 -10.16 1.86 7.71
N ALA A 157 -11.05 1.96 6.75
CA ALA A 157 -12.46 1.61 6.95
C ALA A 157 -12.65 0.09 7.21
N HIS A 158 -11.86 -0.74 6.53
CA HIS A 158 -11.93 -2.20 6.70
C HIS A 158 -11.19 -2.67 7.96
N PHE A 159 -10.05 -2.10 8.25
CA PHE A 159 -9.16 -2.46 9.38
C PHE A 159 -9.06 -1.32 10.39
N TYR A 160 -10.18 -0.85 10.91
CA TYR A 160 -10.27 0.34 11.75
C TYR A 160 -9.41 0.29 13.04
N GLU A 161 -9.11 -0.91 13.56
CA GLU A 161 -8.23 -1.11 14.72
C GLU A 161 -6.75 -1.31 14.35
N LYS A 162 -6.40 -1.35 13.06
CA LYS A 162 -5.02 -1.52 12.63
C LYS A 162 -4.35 -0.17 12.38
N GLU A 163 -3.04 -0.16 12.55
CA GLU A 163 -2.25 0.99 12.13
C GLU A 163 -2.08 1.01 10.61
N ILE A 164 -2.64 2.04 9.99
CA ILE A 164 -2.45 2.35 8.58
C ILE A 164 -1.57 3.58 8.51
N ARG A 165 -0.45 3.48 7.79
CA ARG A 165 0.54 4.55 7.63
C ARG A 165 0.69 4.95 6.18
N VAL A 166 1.01 6.20 5.93
CA VAL A 166 1.45 6.71 4.63
C VAL A 166 2.80 7.38 4.82
N ASP A 167 3.79 6.93 4.06
CA ASP A 167 5.11 7.55 4.01
C ASP A 167 5.09 8.68 2.99
N ALA A 168 4.85 9.90 3.47
CA ALA A 168 4.67 11.08 2.61
C ALA A 168 5.90 11.38 1.76
N ALA A 169 7.11 11.10 2.27
CA ALA A 169 8.34 11.31 1.52
C ALA A 169 8.49 10.38 0.30
N CYS A 170 7.71 9.28 0.28
CA CYS A 170 7.64 8.32 -0.81
C CYS A 170 6.34 8.43 -1.62
N CYS A 171 5.63 9.57 -1.51
CA CYS A 171 4.39 9.85 -2.23
C CYS A 171 4.48 11.22 -2.92
N ALA A 172 3.77 11.37 -4.03
CA ALA A 172 3.57 12.66 -4.70
C ALA A 172 2.12 12.77 -5.20
N GLY A 173 1.55 13.97 -5.12
CA GLY A 173 0.23 14.27 -5.67
C GLY A 173 0.29 14.80 -7.10
N VAL A 174 -0.86 15.12 -7.65
CA VAL A 174 -0.96 15.80 -8.95
C VAL A 174 -0.37 17.20 -8.85
N THR A 175 -0.60 17.88 -7.71
CA THR A 175 0.05 19.14 -7.35
C THR A 175 0.52 19.10 -5.89
N PRO A 176 1.48 19.95 -5.47
CA PRO A 176 1.86 20.06 -4.06
C PRO A 176 0.66 20.39 -3.14
N GLU A 177 -0.25 21.24 -3.58
CA GLU A 177 -1.43 21.65 -2.81
C GLU A 177 -2.40 20.48 -2.58
N SER A 178 -2.68 19.70 -3.64
CA SER A 178 -3.58 18.54 -3.53
C SER A 178 -2.94 17.40 -2.75
N HIS A 179 -1.62 17.23 -2.84
CA HIS A 179 -0.84 16.32 -1.99
C HIS A 179 -1.05 16.63 -0.51
N GLU A 180 -0.81 17.88 -0.07
CA GLU A 180 -0.97 18.28 1.34
C GLU A 180 -2.43 18.20 1.82
N ALA A 181 -3.40 18.51 0.94
CA ALA A 181 -4.82 18.36 1.26
C ALA A 181 -5.18 16.90 1.54
N ALA A 182 -4.66 15.97 0.73
CA ALA A 182 -4.86 14.53 0.91
C ALA A 182 -4.20 14.02 2.19
N LEU A 183 -2.96 14.43 2.48
CA LEU A 183 -2.28 14.09 3.73
C LEU A 183 -3.04 14.61 4.95
N THR A 184 -3.59 15.81 4.87
CA THR A 184 -4.44 16.38 5.93
C THR A 184 -5.71 15.55 6.12
N THR A 185 -6.39 15.17 5.04
CA THR A 185 -7.58 14.30 5.09
C THR A 185 -7.26 12.96 5.74
N MET A 186 -6.15 12.34 5.37
CA MET A 186 -5.71 11.07 5.94
C MET A 186 -5.42 11.18 7.45
N ARG A 187 -4.75 12.26 7.90
CA ARG A 187 -4.53 12.53 9.35
C ARG A 187 -5.86 12.66 10.10
N MET A 188 -6.84 13.38 9.54
CA MET A 188 -8.18 13.52 10.15
C MET A 188 -8.91 12.17 10.25
N CYS A 189 -8.66 11.25 9.34
CA CYS A 189 -9.18 9.87 9.34
C CYS A 189 -8.32 8.89 10.16
N GLN A 190 -7.42 9.38 11.01
CA GLN A 190 -6.56 8.58 11.91
C GLN A 190 -5.58 7.65 11.14
N ILE A 191 -5.17 8.04 9.96
CA ILE A 191 -4.06 7.43 9.23
C ILE A 191 -2.79 8.16 9.66
N ILE A 192 -1.74 7.40 9.97
CA ILE A 192 -0.46 7.94 10.41
C ILE A 192 0.31 8.40 9.17
N VAL A 193 0.54 9.71 9.06
CA VAL A 193 1.38 10.31 7.99
C VAL A 193 2.76 10.59 8.56
N GLN A 194 3.77 9.95 8.02
CA GLN A 194 5.17 10.05 8.45
C GLN A 194 6.10 10.49 7.30
#